data_631a1cdcb2272740985cca480e99e425
#
_entry.id   631a1cdcb2272740985cca480e99e425
#
_cell.length_a   1.000
_cell.length_b   1.000
_cell.length_c   1.000
_cell.angle_alpha   90.00
_cell.angle_beta   90.00
_cell.angle_gamma   90.00
#
_symmetry.space_group_name_H-M   'P 1'
#
loop_
_entity.id
_entity.type
_entity.pdbx_description
1 polymer ?
#
loop_
_entity_poly.entity_id
_entity_poly.type
_entity_poly.pdbx_seq_one_letter_code
_entity_poly.pdbx_strand_id
1 'polypeptide(L)'
;MVNQRAVRLLASIGLSLLAIGVVAAHGILRPANWLPPIDSEAGQILLKNYNTTSHFFFIILLIISCGWLLRLANINRERNSLERSTQQSLWTQLITAPRRHPIVAGLFAGYTVIMVRQASWFYKEMIGWYKDILGGHLLDNFSLRWSFVQETMFRNDFRFFPLAHQDLHILSWLTPYVNVWMLVNAFELFTIVVIGAKTAELLSGKNKQVPILLAFSILFLFDAATGFTFFQFIYSERIVVLLLSVFYFYYTRSFQQHQTSDKYLCLLTGLIGLFFKDTGFLLFTIPAFTVLVSGSIGLIANRPRLRRHSIQEWLRAYDLELCLCGLIVVLTVCFVYLSYLPSLYAGVNAYDSHLRWSRFEPDLRLMALALTVLVRSVQVCRGKLAFSALDAFNVGGMTYALGLFAMVGFRSSNYMALPVQFASTLNLVVLANWLIGWLQTRGVNTRTLGIGTVVACGGLIGIEHLERRDFAHRINKMQIAQDSWVTTLDQMDQISQQALINGEEINIIYSKSWFRNRGHLERLTFNRLIYYDLDLQTYTVIDGTGKGSSYQPKSGDFLLNIDTGRRLNEFGFDMSPYKKIWDYSDKKSNGKIYRRVQ
;
A
#
# COMPACT_ATOMS: atom_id res chain seq x y z
N MET A 1 9.69 -20.01 -26.86
CA MET A 1 8.52 -19.79 -27.73
C MET A 1 7.27 -19.96 -26.90
N VAL A 2 6.50 -18.93 -26.70
CA VAL A 2 5.17 -19.08 -26.10
C VAL A 2 4.34 -19.84 -27.12
N ASN A 3 3.85 -21.03 -26.73
CA ASN A 3 3.04 -21.84 -27.61
C ASN A 3 1.71 -21.10 -27.86
N GLN A 4 1.47 -20.64 -29.10
CA GLN A 4 0.23 -19.93 -29.45
C GLN A 4 -1.04 -20.72 -29.10
N ARG A 5 -0.96 -22.06 -29.13
CA ARG A 5 -2.06 -22.92 -28.67
C ARG A 5 -2.30 -22.76 -27.16
N ALA A 6 -1.22 -22.69 -26.37
CA ALA A 6 -1.34 -22.47 -24.92
C ALA A 6 -1.92 -21.10 -24.57
N VAL A 7 -1.52 -20.03 -25.28
CA VAL A 7 -2.08 -18.68 -25.07
C VAL A 7 -3.56 -18.64 -25.44
N ARG A 8 -3.96 -19.21 -26.57
CA ARG A 8 -5.37 -19.30 -26.97
C ARG A 8 -6.19 -20.12 -25.98
N LEU A 9 -5.65 -21.23 -25.50
CA LEU A 9 -6.30 -22.08 -24.51
C LEU A 9 -6.51 -21.32 -23.19
N LEU A 10 -5.49 -20.65 -22.67
CA LEU A 10 -5.59 -19.85 -21.44
C LEU A 10 -6.57 -18.68 -21.58
N ALA A 11 -6.55 -17.99 -22.73
CA ALA A 11 -7.52 -16.94 -23.01
C ALA A 11 -8.95 -17.49 -23.08
N SER A 12 -9.16 -18.63 -23.73
CA SER A 12 -10.47 -19.29 -23.80
C SER A 12 -10.97 -19.74 -22.43
N ILE A 13 -10.09 -20.32 -21.60
CA ILE A 13 -10.41 -20.71 -20.22
C ILE A 13 -10.79 -19.46 -19.40
N GLY A 14 -9.99 -18.39 -19.47
CA GLY A 14 -10.27 -17.14 -18.75
C GLY A 14 -11.61 -16.54 -19.15
N LEU A 15 -11.92 -16.45 -20.44
CA LEU A 15 -13.20 -15.95 -20.94
C LEU A 15 -14.37 -16.86 -20.54
N SER A 16 -14.19 -18.17 -20.57
CA SER A 16 -15.23 -19.13 -20.13
C SER A 16 -15.51 -18.97 -18.64
N LEU A 17 -14.47 -18.84 -17.80
CA LEU A 17 -14.63 -18.58 -16.37
C LEU A 17 -15.34 -17.26 -16.12
N LEU A 18 -15.00 -16.18 -16.84
CA LEU A 18 -15.71 -14.91 -16.71
C LEU A 18 -17.18 -15.05 -17.09
N ALA A 19 -17.51 -15.74 -18.19
CA ALA A 19 -18.88 -15.98 -18.60
C ALA A 19 -19.67 -16.76 -17.53
N ILE A 20 -19.07 -17.82 -16.97
CA ILE A 20 -19.66 -18.60 -15.85
C ILE A 20 -19.88 -17.69 -14.63
N GLY A 21 -18.91 -16.81 -14.30
CA GLY A 21 -19.03 -15.86 -13.20
C GLY A 21 -20.18 -14.87 -13.39
N VAL A 22 -20.40 -14.37 -14.62
CA VAL A 22 -21.53 -13.48 -14.95
C VAL A 22 -22.87 -14.22 -14.79
N VAL A 23 -22.96 -15.48 -15.24
CA VAL A 23 -24.17 -16.30 -15.06
C VAL A 23 -24.44 -16.56 -13.57
N ALA A 24 -23.40 -16.86 -12.78
CA ALA A 24 -23.52 -17.03 -11.35
C ALA A 24 -23.97 -15.75 -10.64
N ALA A 25 -23.40 -14.60 -11.00
CA ALA A 25 -23.82 -13.29 -10.49
C ALA A 25 -25.29 -13.00 -10.77
N HIS A 26 -25.74 -13.29 -12.00
CA HIS A 26 -27.14 -13.12 -12.39
C HIS A 26 -28.07 -14.05 -11.57
N GLY A 27 -27.64 -15.29 -11.31
CA GLY A 27 -28.37 -16.26 -10.47
C GLY A 27 -28.46 -15.79 -9.00
N ILE A 28 -27.45 -15.11 -8.48
CA ILE A 28 -27.44 -14.56 -7.11
C ILE A 28 -28.31 -13.30 -7.00
N LEU A 29 -28.28 -12.42 -8.02
CA LEU A 29 -29.05 -11.17 -8.06
C LEU A 29 -30.55 -11.40 -8.24
N ARG A 30 -30.96 -12.48 -8.89
CA ARG A 30 -32.37 -12.89 -8.92
C ARG A 30 -32.72 -13.45 -7.55
N PRO A 31 -33.90 -13.15 -6.98
CA PRO A 31 -34.34 -13.75 -5.72
C PRO A 31 -34.40 -15.26 -5.89
N ALA A 32 -33.27 -15.88 -5.66
CA ALA A 32 -33.06 -17.30 -5.87
C ALA A 32 -33.44 -18.01 -4.59
N ASN A 33 -34.62 -18.61 -4.56
CA ASN A 33 -35.10 -19.47 -3.47
C ASN A 33 -34.20 -20.71 -3.23
N TRP A 34 -33.12 -20.85 -3.99
CA TRP A 34 -32.20 -22.00 -3.89
C TRP A 34 -30.97 -21.74 -2.99
N LEU A 35 -30.66 -20.47 -2.67
CA LEU A 35 -29.60 -20.13 -1.73
C LEU A 35 -30.22 -19.77 -0.38
N PRO A 36 -29.64 -20.22 0.75
CA PRO A 36 -30.11 -19.82 2.06
C PRO A 36 -29.92 -18.30 2.25
N PRO A 37 -30.85 -17.61 2.92
CA PRO A 37 -30.70 -16.18 3.22
C PRO A 37 -29.42 -15.90 3.98
N ILE A 38 -28.72 -14.79 3.67
CA ILE A 38 -27.44 -14.46 4.31
C ILE A 38 -27.57 -14.26 5.83
N ASP A 39 -28.72 -13.79 6.31
CA ASP A 39 -29.00 -13.59 7.73
C ASP A 39 -29.26 -14.90 8.49
N SER A 40 -29.44 -16.02 7.78
CA SER A 40 -29.58 -17.34 8.38
C SER A 40 -28.22 -17.95 8.72
N GLU A 41 -28.19 -18.83 9.72
CA GLU A 41 -26.98 -19.58 10.08
C GLU A 41 -26.43 -20.39 8.89
N ALA A 42 -27.31 -21.00 8.11
CA ALA A 42 -26.94 -21.76 6.91
C ALA A 42 -26.30 -20.85 5.84
N GLY A 43 -26.79 -19.62 5.67
CA GLY A 43 -26.22 -18.64 4.76
C GLY A 43 -24.83 -18.16 5.17
N GLN A 44 -24.64 -17.92 6.46
CA GLN A 44 -23.34 -17.53 7.03
C GLN A 44 -22.31 -18.66 6.89
N ILE A 45 -22.70 -19.90 7.16
CA ILE A 45 -21.85 -21.08 6.98
C ILE A 45 -21.49 -21.26 5.50
N LEU A 46 -22.45 -21.11 4.59
CA LEU A 46 -22.20 -21.21 3.15
C LEU A 46 -21.16 -20.17 2.69
N LEU A 47 -21.33 -18.91 3.07
CA LEU A 47 -20.38 -17.84 2.72
C LEU A 47 -18.98 -18.11 3.27
N LYS A 48 -18.90 -18.53 4.55
CA LYS A 48 -17.62 -18.88 5.19
C LYS A 48 -16.92 -20.04 4.47
N ASN A 49 -17.65 -21.10 4.17
CA ASN A 49 -17.09 -22.28 3.48
C ASN A 49 -16.66 -21.95 2.06
N TYR A 50 -17.45 -21.14 1.33
CA TYR A 50 -17.09 -20.65 0.01
C TYR A 50 -15.80 -19.84 0.05
N ASN A 51 -15.72 -18.84 0.93
CA ASN A 51 -14.52 -18.01 1.06
C ASN A 51 -13.28 -18.84 1.42
N THR A 52 -13.40 -19.74 2.39
CA THR A 52 -12.28 -20.59 2.82
C THR A 52 -11.79 -21.47 1.67
N THR A 53 -12.71 -22.15 0.99
CA THR A 53 -12.36 -23.09 -0.08
C THR A 53 -11.78 -22.37 -1.30
N SER A 54 -12.42 -21.29 -1.76
CA SER A 54 -11.99 -20.54 -2.94
C SER A 54 -10.62 -19.88 -2.73
N HIS A 55 -10.36 -19.29 -1.56
CA HIS A 55 -9.06 -18.71 -1.24
C HIS A 55 -7.96 -19.74 -1.04
N PHE A 56 -8.28 -20.93 -0.52
CA PHE A 56 -7.34 -22.04 -0.44
C PHE A 56 -6.86 -22.46 -1.84
N PHE A 57 -7.79 -22.65 -2.79
CA PHE A 57 -7.43 -22.94 -4.17
C PHE A 57 -6.63 -21.80 -4.81
N PHE A 58 -7.00 -20.55 -4.59
CA PHE A 58 -6.26 -19.40 -5.06
C PHE A 58 -4.80 -19.42 -4.59
N ILE A 59 -4.55 -19.63 -3.30
CA ILE A 59 -3.19 -19.67 -2.73
C ILE A 59 -2.38 -20.83 -3.34
N ILE A 60 -2.96 -22.01 -3.49
CA ILE A 60 -2.28 -23.16 -4.12
C ILE A 60 -1.89 -22.82 -5.57
N LEU A 61 -2.83 -22.30 -6.36
CA LEU A 61 -2.56 -21.94 -7.75
C LEU A 61 -1.50 -20.83 -7.86
N LEU A 62 -1.54 -19.85 -6.95
CA LEU A 62 -0.54 -18.80 -6.89
C LEU A 62 0.85 -19.36 -6.57
N ILE A 63 0.98 -20.23 -5.57
CA ILE A 63 2.25 -20.88 -5.20
C ILE A 63 2.80 -21.70 -6.37
N ILE A 64 1.97 -22.49 -7.04
CA ILE A 64 2.36 -23.28 -8.21
C ILE A 64 2.85 -22.37 -9.35
N SER A 65 2.10 -21.29 -9.63
CA SER A 65 2.45 -20.33 -10.67
C SER A 65 3.76 -19.61 -10.37
N CYS A 66 3.96 -19.18 -9.13
CA CYS A 66 5.21 -18.55 -8.67
C CYS A 66 6.38 -19.54 -8.75
N GLY A 67 6.21 -20.77 -8.29
CA GLY A 67 7.24 -21.82 -8.36
C GLY A 67 7.62 -22.14 -9.81
N TRP A 68 6.65 -22.19 -10.72
CA TRP A 68 6.89 -22.41 -12.14
C TRP A 68 7.66 -21.25 -12.78
N LEU A 69 7.26 -20.00 -12.53
CA LEU A 69 7.97 -18.81 -13.03
C LEU A 69 9.42 -18.76 -12.52
N LEU A 70 9.64 -19.06 -11.22
CA LEU A 70 10.98 -19.16 -10.64
C LEU A 70 11.82 -20.26 -11.32
N ARG A 71 11.24 -21.44 -11.55
CA ARG A 71 11.91 -22.54 -12.25
C ARG A 71 12.32 -22.12 -13.66
N LEU A 72 11.42 -21.47 -14.42
CA LEU A 72 11.73 -20.96 -15.75
C LEU A 72 12.83 -19.90 -15.74
N ALA A 73 12.81 -18.99 -14.75
CA ALA A 73 13.87 -18.00 -14.58
C ALA A 73 15.23 -18.66 -14.33
N ASN A 74 15.29 -19.66 -13.45
CA ASN A 74 16.53 -20.37 -13.11
C ASN A 74 17.09 -21.17 -14.30
N ILE A 75 16.25 -21.96 -14.99
CA ILE A 75 16.68 -22.73 -16.19
C ILE A 75 17.29 -21.79 -17.23
N ASN A 76 16.64 -20.66 -17.52
CA ASN A 76 17.15 -19.71 -18.51
C ASN A 76 18.39 -18.95 -18.00
N ARG A 77 18.56 -18.79 -16.70
CA ARG A 77 19.77 -18.21 -16.11
C ARG A 77 20.97 -19.13 -16.26
N GLU A 78 20.83 -20.42 -15.99
CA GLU A 78 21.88 -21.43 -16.15
C GLU A 78 22.33 -21.53 -17.61
N ARG A 79 21.38 -21.55 -18.54
CA ARG A 79 21.66 -21.61 -20.00
C ARG A 79 22.47 -20.41 -20.51
N ASN A 80 22.28 -19.24 -19.90
CA ASN A 80 22.98 -18.00 -20.24
C ASN A 80 24.23 -17.75 -19.37
N SER A 81 24.54 -18.61 -18.40
CA SER A 81 25.66 -18.41 -17.47
C SER A 81 27.05 -18.49 -18.13
N LEU A 82 27.17 -19.20 -19.23
CA LEU A 82 28.39 -19.32 -20.04
C LEU A 82 28.85 -17.97 -20.64
N GLU A 83 27.94 -16.99 -20.79
CA GLU A 83 28.27 -15.66 -21.35
C GLU A 83 28.39 -14.57 -20.29
N ARG A 84 28.19 -14.88 -18.98
CA ARG A 84 28.01 -13.88 -17.91
C ARG A 84 29.12 -13.88 -16.85
N SER A 85 30.36 -13.68 -17.21
CA SER A 85 31.43 -13.63 -16.17
C SER A 85 31.44 -12.36 -15.28
N THR A 86 30.62 -11.33 -15.53
CA THR A 86 30.83 -10.01 -14.87
C THR A 86 29.63 -9.38 -14.14
N GLN A 87 28.41 -9.91 -14.26
CA GLN A 87 27.26 -9.23 -13.65
C GLN A 87 26.90 -9.78 -12.26
N GLN A 88 27.20 -9.01 -11.21
CA GLN A 88 26.86 -9.37 -9.83
C GLN A 88 25.35 -9.56 -9.63
N SER A 89 24.97 -10.57 -8.82
CA SER A 89 23.57 -10.80 -8.45
C SER A 89 23.03 -9.62 -7.64
N LEU A 90 21.70 -9.39 -7.64
CA LEU A 90 21.05 -8.37 -6.80
C LEU A 90 21.41 -8.59 -5.32
N TRP A 91 21.41 -9.84 -4.86
CA TRP A 91 21.76 -10.20 -3.50
C TRP A 91 23.19 -9.76 -3.13
N THR A 92 24.15 -10.04 -4.00
CA THR A 92 25.54 -9.58 -3.79
C THR A 92 25.63 -8.06 -3.74
N GLN A 93 24.85 -7.36 -4.56
CA GLN A 93 24.80 -5.89 -4.57
C GLN A 93 24.22 -5.34 -3.27
N LEU A 94 23.13 -5.92 -2.75
CA LEU A 94 22.53 -5.55 -1.46
C LEU A 94 23.51 -5.70 -0.31
N ILE A 95 24.19 -6.86 -0.20
CA ILE A 95 25.16 -7.13 0.87
C ILE A 95 26.38 -6.23 0.77
N THR A 96 26.83 -5.90 -0.43
CA THR A 96 28.04 -5.07 -0.63
C THR A 96 27.77 -3.57 -0.59
N ALA A 97 26.51 -3.13 -0.75
CA ALA A 97 26.13 -1.72 -0.77
C ALA A 97 26.59 -0.94 0.49
N PRO A 98 26.41 -1.44 1.73
CA PRO A 98 26.88 -0.73 2.92
C PRO A 98 28.39 -0.50 2.94
N ARG A 99 29.18 -1.48 2.51
CA ARG A 99 30.65 -1.36 2.46
C ARG A 99 31.12 -0.39 1.37
N ARG A 100 30.43 -0.33 0.25
CA ARG A 100 30.77 0.56 -0.89
C ARG A 100 30.32 1.99 -0.67
N HIS A 101 29.28 2.20 0.13
CA HIS A 101 28.65 3.50 0.35
C HIS A 101 28.47 3.76 1.85
N PRO A 102 29.55 4.01 2.63
CA PRO A 102 29.48 4.13 4.09
C PRO A 102 28.59 5.28 4.57
N ILE A 103 28.52 6.40 3.83
CA ILE A 103 27.63 7.52 4.17
C ILE A 103 26.17 7.08 4.12
N VAL A 104 25.78 6.34 3.07
CA VAL A 104 24.41 5.80 2.93
C VAL A 104 24.15 4.76 4.03
N ALA A 105 25.12 3.91 4.34
CA ALA A 105 25.01 2.94 5.43
C ALA A 105 24.78 3.63 6.79
N GLY A 106 25.53 4.71 7.08
CA GLY A 106 25.34 5.52 8.28
C GLY A 106 23.96 6.18 8.33
N LEU A 107 23.49 6.72 7.21
CA LEU A 107 22.14 7.30 7.09
C LEU A 107 21.06 6.25 7.39
N PHE A 108 21.17 5.06 6.79
CA PHE A 108 20.22 3.97 7.07
C PHE A 108 20.29 3.44 8.50
N ALA A 109 21.48 3.33 9.08
CA ALA A 109 21.62 2.93 10.47
C ALA A 109 20.91 3.91 11.42
N GLY A 110 21.13 5.23 11.24
CA GLY A 110 20.45 6.27 12.00
C GLY A 110 18.92 6.24 11.78
N TYR A 111 18.50 6.10 10.53
CA TYR A 111 17.08 6.02 10.19
C TYR A 111 16.41 4.78 10.81
N THR A 112 17.06 3.63 10.79
CA THR A 112 16.58 2.39 11.42
C THR A 112 16.43 2.55 12.93
N VAL A 113 17.40 3.18 13.60
CA VAL A 113 17.30 3.48 15.04
C VAL A 113 16.09 4.37 15.33
N ILE A 114 15.87 5.39 14.52
CA ILE A 114 14.69 6.26 14.64
C ILE A 114 13.41 5.46 14.38
N MET A 115 13.34 4.63 13.34
CA MET A 115 12.18 3.77 13.07
C MET A 115 11.83 2.88 14.26
N VAL A 116 12.81 2.18 14.84
CA VAL A 116 12.58 1.27 15.97
C VAL A 116 12.13 2.02 17.23
N ARG A 117 12.72 3.20 17.50
CA ARG A 117 12.37 4.02 18.69
C ARG A 117 11.06 4.75 18.54
N GLN A 118 10.71 5.18 17.32
CA GLN A 118 9.56 6.03 17.03
C GLN A 118 8.45 5.23 16.33
N ALA A 119 8.51 3.90 16.40
CA ALA A 119 7.51 3.02 15.83
C ALA A 119 6.12 3.41 16.33
N SER A 120 5.24 3.70 15.39
CA SER A 120 3.85 4.02 15.68
C SER A 120 2.96 2.87 15.23
N TRP A 121 2.20 2.34 16.16
CA TRP A 121 1.15 1.36 15.87
C TRP A 121 -0.22 2.05 15.69
N PHE A 122 -0.27 3.38 15.87
CA PHE A 122 -1.51 4.13 15.74
C PHE A 122 -2.04 4.12 14.32
N TYR A 123 -2.87 3.15 14.06
CA TYR A 123 -3.71 3.04 12.88
C TYR A 123 -5.10 2.58 13.33
N LYS A 124 -6.11 3.19 12.78
CA LYS A 124 -7.49 3.01 13.24
C LYS A 124 -7.96 1.56 13.20
N GLU A 125 -7.50 0.80 12.22
CA GLU A 125 -7.82 -0.62 12.06
C GLU A 125 -7.06 -1.51 13.05
N MET A 126 -5.90 -1.05 13.55
CA MET A 126 -5.11 -1.77 14.54
C MET A 126 -5.56 -1.56 15.98
N ILE A 127 -6.43 -0.63 16.20
CA ILE A 127 -6.91 -0.34 17.56
C ILE A 127 -7.60 -1.56 18.17
N GLY A 128 -8.24 -2.40 17.34
CA GLY A 128 -8.77 -3.68 17.78
C GLY A 128 -7.71 -4.66 18.28
N TRP A 129 -6.45 -4.47 17.90
CA TRP A 129 -5.32 -5.32 18.29
C TRP A 129 -4.48 -4.71 19.43
N TYR A 130 -4.86 -3.54 19.91
CA TYR A 130 -4.10 -2.76 20.89
C TYR A 130 -3.77 -3.56 22.15
N LYS A 131 -4.75 -4.24 22.71
CA LYS A 131 -4.61 -5.08 23.90
C LYS A 131 -3.54 -6.15 23.69
N ASP A 132 -3.57 -6.81 22.53
CA ASP A 132 -2.65 -7.89 22.19
C ASP A 132 -1.23 -7.36 21.92
N ILE A 133 -1.12 -6.21 21.26
CA ILE A 133 0.16 -5.55 20.97
C ILE A 133 0.85 -5.10 22.26
N LEU A 134 0.14 -4.47 23.19
CA LEU A 134 0.69 -4.02 24.47
C LEU A 134 1.01 -5.17 25.41
N GLY A 135 0.20 -6.22 25.39
CA GLY A 135 0.42 -7.41 26.22
C GLY A 135 1.57 -8.29 25.75
N GLY A 136 2.14 -8.06 24.56
CA GLY A 136 3.18 -8.89 23.98
C GLY A 136 2.74 -10.30 23.60
N HIS A 137 1.41 -10.54 23.52
CA HIS A 137 0.81 -11.86 23.30
C HIS A 137 0.43 -12.15 21.85
N LEU A 138 1.05 -11.48 20.88
CA LEU A 138 0.72 -11.65 19.46
C LEU A 138 0.87 -13.10 18.97
N LEU A 139 1.87 -13.83 19.47
CA LEU A 139 2.10 -15.23 19.08
C LEU A 139 1.07 -16.18 19.68
N ASP A 140 0.56 -15.87 20.86
CA ASP A 140 -0.39 -16.73 21.58
C ASP A 140 -1.83 -16.43 21.15
N ASN A 141 -2.07 -15.29 20.48
CA ASN A 141 -3.38 -14.87 20.05
C ASN A 141 -3.70 -15.34 18.63
N PHE A 142 -4.33 -16.52 18.55
CA PHE A 142 -4.81 -17.06 17.26
C PHE A 142 -5.87 -16.16 16.61
N SER A 143 -6.69 -15.49 17.40
CA SER A 143 -7.72 -14.57 16.91
C SER A 143 -7.10 -13.39 16.15
N LEU A 144 -6.01 -12.79 16.66
CA LEU A 144 -5.29 -11.71 15.98
C LEU A 144 -4.73 -12.18 14.64
N ARG A 145 -4.06 -13.34 14.61
CA ARG A 145 -3.51 -13.90 13.37
C ARG A 145 -4.60 -14.15 12.33
N TRP A 146 -5.74 -14.66 12.79
CA TRP A 146 -6.90 -14.88 11.94
C TRP A 146 -7.49 -13.57 11.42
N SER A 147 -7.44 -12.49 12.22
CA SER A 147 -7.88 -11.16 11.79
C SER A 147 -7.08 -10.63 10.60
N PHE A 148 -5.76 -10.87 10.53
CA PHE A 148 -4.96 -10.50 9.35
C PHE A 148 -5.44 -11.21 8.08
N VAL A 149 -5.83 -12.48 8.18
CA VAL A 149 -6.37 -13.24 7.05
C VAL A 149 -7.76 -12.75 6.68
N GLN A 150 -8.66 -12.59 7.65
CA GLN A 150 -10.05 -12.21 7.40
C GLN A 150 -10.18 -10.80 6.82
N GLU A 151 -9.36 -9.87 7.29
CA GLU A 151 -9.43 -8.47 6.86
C GLU A 151 -9.11 -8.29 5.38
N THR A 152 -8.34 -9.18 4.79
CA THR A 152 -7.87 -9.04 3.41
C THR A 152 -8.37 -10.12 2.48
N MET A 153 -8.45 -11.38 2.94
CA MET A 153 -8.88 -12.50 2.13
C MET A 153 -10.39 -12.69 2.09
N PHE A 154 -11.07 -12.50 3.22
CA PHE A 154 -12.51 -12.78 3.33
C PHE A 154 -13.36 -11.51 3.36
N ARG A 155 -12.86 -10.45 2.74
CA ARG A 155 -13.62 -9.21 2.56
C ARG A 155 -14.75 -9.41 1.55
N ASN A 156 -15.98 -9.17 2.01
CA ASN A 156 -17.17 -9.27 1.15
C ASN A 156 -17.75 -7.85 0.92
N ASP A 157 -16.90 -6.90 0.49
CA ASP A 157 -17.24 -5.49 0.29
C ASP A 157 -16.75 -4.97 -1.08
N PHE A 158 -16.66 -5.86 -2.07
CA PHE A 158 -16.18 -5.60 -3.44
C PHE A 158 -14.71 -5.13 -3.52
N ARG A 159 -13.92 -5.32 -2.47
CA ARG A 159 -12.48 -5.05 -2.48
C ARG A 159 -11.70 -6.34 -2.64
N PHE A 160 -10.55 -6.27 -3.33
CA PHE A 160 -9.75 -7.46 -3.64
C PHE A 160 -8.25 -7.19 -3.52
N PHE A 161 -7.66 -7.59 -2.40
CA PHE A 161 -6.22 -7.54 -2.12
C PHE A 161 -5.80 -8.65 -1.15
N PRO A 162 -5.96 -9.91 -1.54
CA PRO A 162 -5.88 -11.06 -0.65
C PRO A 162 -4.49 -11.28 -0.02
N LEU A 163 -3.43 -10.73 -0.60
CA LEU A 163 -2.07 -10.85 -0.06
C LEU A 163 -1.68 -9.74 0.90
N ALA A 164 -2.45 -8.65 0.99
CA ALA A 164 -2.17 -7.61 1.97
C ALA A 164 -2.18 -8.18 3.39
N HIS A 165 -1.29 -7.68 4.25
CA HIS A 165 -1.09 -8.10 5.64
C HIS A 165 -0.64 -9.56 5.85
N GLN A 166 -0.43 -10.36 4.80
CA GLN A 166 0.03 -11.74 4.97
C GLN A 166 1.48 -11.82 5.44
N ASP A 167 2.30 -10.83 5.16
CA ASP A 167 3.62 -10.64 5.74
C ASP A 167 3.56 -10.49 7.25
N LEU A 168 2.61 -9.69 7.76
CA LEU A 168 2.35 -9.53 9.21
C LEU A 168 1.83 -10.83 9.83
N HIS A 169 0.96 -11.56 9.12
CA HIS A 169 0.52 -12.88 9.55
C HIS A 169 1.71 -13.82 9.72
N ILE A 170 2.62 -13.87 8.74
CA ILE A 170 3.84 -14.70 8.81
C ILE A 170 4.76 -14.22 9.97
N LEU A 171 4.99 -12.91 10.09
CA LEU A 171 5.81 -12.36 11.16
C LEU A 171 5.26 -12.66 12.56
N SER A 172 3.93 -12.67 12.73
CA SER A 172 3.29 -13.02 14.01
C SER A 172 3.56 -14.46 14.46
N TRP A 173 3.94 -15.35 13.52
CA TRP A 173 4.36 -16.71 13.84
C TRP A 173 5.81 -16.78 14.35
N LEU A 174 6.62 -15.79 14.01
CA LEU A 174 8.05 -15.76 14.31
C LEU A 174 8.36 -14.95 15.57
N THR A 175 7.64 -13.85 15.79
CA THR A 175 7.92 -12.92 16.89
C THR A 175 6.72 -12.07 17.27
N PRO A 176 6.46 -11.85 18.57
CA PRO A 176 5.44 -10.90 19.05
C PRO A 176 5.96 -9.46 19.11
N TYR A 177 7.24 -9.22 18.93
CA TYR A 177 7.85 -7.92 19.17
C TYR A 177 7.73 -6.98 17.98
N VAL A 178 6.97 -5.89 18.14
CA VAL A 178 6.78 -4.86 17.11
C VAL A 178 8.11 -4.25 16.66
N ASN A 179 9.08 -4.10 17.57
CA ASN A 179 10.41 -3.59 17.23
C ASN A 179 11.14 -4.49 16.22
N VAL A 180 10.95 -5.81 16.29
CA VAL A 180 11.52 -6.76 15.29
C VAL A 180 10.79 -6.58 13.94
N TRP A 181 9.49 -6.36 13.93
CA TRP A 181 8.74 -6.06 12.72
C TRP A 181 9.24 -4.75 12.07
N MET A 182 9.59 -3.75 12.90
CA MET A 182 10.20 -2.51 12.40
C MET A 182 11.59 -2.71 11.80
N LEU A 183 12.40 -3.65 12.31
CA LEU A 183 13.66 -4.02 11.67
C LEU A 183 13.44 -4.67 10.29
N VAL A 184 12.40 -5.50 10.14
CA VAL A 184 12.02 -6.06 8.84
C VAL A 184 11.59 -4.95 7.88
N ASN A 185 10.76 -4.00 8.33
CA ASN A 185 10.36 -2.83 7.53
C ASN A 185 11.59 -1.99 7.10
N ALA A 186 12.55 -1.80 8.01
CA ALA A 186 13.78 -1.07 7.69
C ALA A 186 14.62 -1.81 6.62
N PHE A 187 14.68 -3.14 6.68
CA PHE A 187 15.33 -3.94 5.66
C PHE A 187 14.62 -3.90 4.31
N GLU A 188 13.27 -3.93 4.31
CA GLU A 188 12.46 -3.72 3.10
C GLU A 188 12.76 -2.36 2.47
N LEU A 189 12.77 -1.29 3.29
CA LEU A 189 13.07 0.07 2.85
C LEU A 189 14.48 0.18 2.26
N PHE A 190 15.48 -0.40 2.92
CA PHE A 190 16.85 -0.47 2.40
C PHE A 190 16.88 -1.17 1.04
N THR A 191 16.21 -2.29 0.91
CA THR A 191 16.12 -3.07 -0.33
C THR A 191 15.48 -2.26 -1.46
N ILE A 192 14.39 -1.56 -1.18
CA ILE A 192 13.70 -0.68 -2.14
C ILE A 192 14.64 0.41 -2.65
N VAL A 193 15.35 1.08 -1.75
CA VAL A 193 16.25 2.18 -2.10
C VAL A 193 17.45 1.70 -2.93
N VAL A 194 18.05 0.57 -2.54
CA VAL A 194 19.19 0.01 -3.30
C VAL A 194 18.76 -0.43 -4.69
N ILE A 195 17.62 -1.14 -4.81
CA ILE A 195 17.10 -1.60 -6.11
C ILE A 195 16.63 -0.41 -6.96
N GLY A 196 15.95 0.58 -6.35
CA GLY A 196 15.53 1.81 -7.04
C GLY A 196 16.72 2.59 -7.59
N ALA A 197 17.77 2.76 -6.80
CA ALA A 197 19.02 3.40 -7.25
C ALA A 197 19.69 2.61 -8.38
N LYS A 198 19.70 1.27 -8.30
CA LYS A 198 20.22 0.42 -9.40
C LYS A 198 19.39 0.53 -10.67
N THR A 199 18.08 0.66 -10.55
CA THR A 199 17.20 0.91 -11.69
C THR A 199 17.51 2.28 -12.31
N ALA A 200 17.71 3.31 -11.47
CA ALA A 200 18.13 4.64 -11.94
C ALA A 200 19.49 4.59 -12.67
N GLU A 201 20.46 3.82 -12.15
CA GLU A 201 21.75 3.60 -12.83
C GLU A 201 21.59 2.95 -14.22
N LEU A 202 20.71 1.94 -14.34
CA LEU A 202 20.43 1.29 -15.62
C LEU A 202 19.77 2.25 -16.63
N LEU A 203 18.80 3.03 -16.17
CA LEU A 203 18.08 4.01 -16.99
C LEU A 203 18.96 5.19 -17.42
N SER A 204 19.94 5.55 -16.59
CA SER A 204 20.89 6.64 -16.87
C SER A 204 21.99 6.27 -17.86
N GLY A 205 22.18 4.97 -18.16
CA GLY A 205 23.21 4.49 -19.09
C GLY A 205 24.63 4.53 -18.51
N LYS A 206 25.64 4.66 -19.41
CA LYS A 206 27.06 4.57 -19.02
C LYS A 206 27.59 5.80 -18.26
N ASN A 207 26.92 6.92 -18.33
CA ASN A 207 27.33 8.16 -17.66
C ASN A 207 26.84 8.17 -16.19
N LYS A 208 27.58 7.52 -15.30
CA LYS A 208 27.30 7.53 -13.86
C LYS A 208 27.96 8.74 -13.21
N GLN A 209 27.25 9.82 -13.06
CA GLN A 209 27.87 11.09 -12.68
C GLN A 209 27.34 11.67 -11.37
N VAL A 210 26.17 11.23 -10.96
CA VAL A 210 25.53 11.60 -9.69
C VAL A 210 25.83 10.52 -8.66
N PRO A 211 25.95 10.83 -7.38
CA PRO A 211 25.87 9.82 -6.32
C PRO A 211 24.43 9.30 -6.22
N ILE A 212 24.02 8.52 -7.25
CA ILE A 212 22.63 8.09 -7.48
C ILE A 212 22.04 7.46 -6.22
N LEU A 213 22.78 6.56 -5.56
CA LEU A 213 22.30 5.91 -4.36
C LEU A 213 22.07 6.92 -3.22
N LEU A 214 22.95 7.90 -3.04
CA LEU A 214 22.79 8.93 -2.01
C LEU A 214 21.59 9.84 -2.32
N ALA A 215 21.50 10.32 -3.56
CA ALA A 215 20.38 11.18 -3.98
C ALA A 215 19.03 10.46 -3.85
N PHE A 216 18.96 9.19 -4.30
CA PHE A 216 17.77 8.37 -4.15
C PHE A 216 17.42 8.15 -2.67
N SER A 217 18.42 7.86 -1.83
CA SER A 217 18.24 7.69 -0.38
C SER A 217 17.66 8.95 0.25
N ILE A 218 18.25 10.10 -0.01
CA ILE A 218 17.79 11.39 0.57
C ILE A 218 16.36 11.66 0.14
N LEU A 219 16.08 11.61 -1.16
CA LEU A 219 14.74 11.94 -1.67
C LEU A 219 13.66 10.95 -1.17
N PHE A 220 13.96 9.66 -1.11
CA PHE A 220 12.94 8.67 -0.75
C PHE A 220 12.75 8.53 0.77
N LEU A 221 13.83 8.56 1.57
CA LEU A 221 13.73 8.41 3.03
C LEU A 221 13.02 9.59 3.70
N PHE A 222 13.23 10.81 3.21
CA PHE A 222 12.65 12.01 3.81
C PHE A 222 11.32 12.44 3.19
N ASP A 223 10.73 11.59 2.35
CA ASP A 223 9.37 11.78 1.84
C ASP A 223 8.31 11.50 2.91
N ALA A 224 7.22 12.28 2.91
CA ALA A 224 6.13 12.14 3.86
C ALA A 224 5.40 10.79 3.77
N ALA A 225 5.18 10.27 2.54
CA ALA A 225 4.52 8.98 2.34
C ALA A 225 5.42 7.83 2.81
N THR A 226 6.74 7.93 2.64
CA THR A 226 7.71 6.97 3.19
C THR A 226 7.66 6.96 4.70
N GLY A 227 7.72 8.11 5.36
CA GLY A 227 7.57 8.23 6.80
C GLY A 227 6.26 7.63 7.28
N PHE A 228 5.15 7.97 6.62
CA PHE A 228 3.84 7.46 7.00
C PHE A 228 3.74 5.94 6.88
N THR A 229 4.31 5.37 5.83
CA THR A 229 4.19 3.94 5.54
C THR A 229 5.11 3.09 6.41
N PHE A 230 6.37 3.48 6.55
CA PHE A 230 7.38 2.64 7.19
C PHE A 230 7.47 2.79 8.71
N PHE A 231 6.95 3.88 9.28
CA PHE A 231 6.85 4.04 10.74
C PHE A 231 5.57 3.43 11.32
N GLN A 232 4.65 3.00 10.47
CA GLN A 232 3.49 2.21 10.83
C GLN A 232 3.54 0.88 10.07
N PHE A 233 3.64 -0.24 10.76
CA PHE A 233 3.93 -1.53 10.14
C PHE A 233 2.77 -2.13 9.32
N ILE A 234 1.54 -1.61 9.44
CA ILE A 234 0.34 -2.23 8.84
C ILE A 234 0.20 -2.00 7.32
N TYR A 235 0.82 -0.97 6.76
CA TYR A 235 0.54 -0.60 5.37
C TYR A 235 1.15 -1.57 4.35
N SER A 236 0.30 -2.20 3.56
CA SER A 236 0.70 -3.12 2.49
C SER A 236 1.46 -2.43 1.34
N GLU A 237 1.34 -1.10 1.23
CA GLU A 237 2.04 -0.30 0.22
C GLU A 237 3.56 -0.44 0.27
N ARG A 238 4.17 -0.77 1.43
CA ARG A 238 5.61 -1.08 1.52
C ARG A 238 5.97 -2.31 0.68
N ILE A 239 5.18 -3.38 0.75
CA ILE A 239 5.38 -4.59 -0.07
C ILE A 239 5.07 -4.31 -1.54
N VAL A 240 4.03 -3.52 -1.83
CA VAL A 240 3.74 -3.09 -3.21
C VAL A 240 4.95 -2.38 -3.82
N VAL A 241 5.58 -1.44 -3.10
CA VAL A 241 6.75 -0.71 -3.61
C VAL A 241 8.01 -1.58 -3.64
N LEU A 242 8.17 -2.52 -2.71
CA LEU A 242 9.23 -3.51 -2.78
C LEU A 242 9.14 -4.33 -4.07
N LEU A 243 7.96 -4.88 -4.37
CA LEU A 243 7.71 -5.63 -5.61
C LEU A 243 7.84 -4.74 -6.85
N LEU A 244 7.37 -3.49 -6.78
CA LEU A 244 7.49 -2.51 -7.86
C LEU A 244 8.95 -2.18 -8.16
N SER A 245 9.79 -2.02 -7.13
CA SER A 245 11.23 -1.77 -7.30
C SER A 245 11.93 -2.92 -8.03
N VAL A 246 11.62 -4.17 -7.63
CA VAL A 246 12.13 -5.38 -8.29
C VAL A 246 11.59 -5.52 -9.71
N PHE A 247 10.29 -5.23 -9.91
CA PHE A 247 9.64 -5.22 -11.22
C PHE A 247 10.31 -4.21 -12.16
N TYR A 248 10.50 -2.95 -11.74
CA TYR A 248 11.15 -1.92 -12.55
C TYR A 248 12.59 -2.29 -12.92
N PHE A 249 13.33 -2.89 -11.99
CA PHE A 249 14.68 -3.35 -12.25
C PHE A 249 14.72 -4.43 -13.33
N TYR A 250 13.94 -5.50 -13.18
CA TYR A 250 13.93 -6.60 -14.16
C TYR A 250 13.28 -6.20 -15.48
N TYR A 251 12.25 -5.34 -15.44
CA TYR A 251 11.64 -4.80 -16.65
C TYR A 251 12.65 -3.97 -17.47
N THR A 252 13.40 -3.07 -16.80
CA THR A 252 14.45 -2.27 -17.46
C THR A 252 15.51 -3.15 -18.10
N ARG A 253 15.95 -4.20 -17.40
CA ARG A 253 16.93 -5.15 -17.94
C ARG A 253 16.36 -5.94 -19.13
N SER A 254 15.14 -6.44 -19.02
CA SER A 254 14.47 -7.13 -20.12
C SER A 254 14.28 -6.21 -21.32
N PHE A 255 13.91 -4.94 -21.08
CA PHE A 255 13.72 -3.94 -22.14
C PHE A 255 15.00 -3.60 -22.88
N GLN A 256 16.15 -3.49 -22.17
CA GLN A 256 17.45 -3.11 -22.72
C GLN A 256 18.28 -4.29 -23.23
N GLN A 257 18.24 -5.43 -22.54
CA GLN A 257 19.16 -6.55 -22.74
C GLN A 257 18.48 -7.80 -23.29
N HIS A 258 17.14 -7.81 -23.40
CA HIS A 258 16.32 -8.91 -23.91
C HIS A 258 16.55 -10.28 -23.23
N GLN A 259 16.95 -10.25 -21.93
CA GLN A 259 17.25 -11.48 -21.18
C GLN A 259 15.98 -12.22 -20.76
N THR A 260 15.88 -13.49 -21.14
CA THR A 260 14.70 -14.32 -20.88
C THR A 260 14.46 -14.60 -19.40
N SER A 261 15.53 -14.74 -18.58
CA SER A 261 15.40 -14.92 -17.13
C SER A 261 14.76 -13.72 -16.44
N ASP A 262 15.14 -12.49 -16.87
CA ASP A 262 14.63 -11.26 -16.28
C ASP A 262 13.15 -11.05 -16.59
N LYS A 263 12.71 -11.52 -17.74
CA LYS A 263 11.31 -11.55 -18.14
C LYS A 263 10.43 -12.37 -17.17
N TYR A 264 10.89 -13.58 -16.80
CA TYR A 264 10.13 -14.40 -15.85
C TYR A 264 10.11 -13.81 -14.44
N LEU A 265 11.20 -13.17 -14.01
CA LEU A 265 11.24 -12.46 -12.72
C LEU A 265 10.35 -11.21 -12.72
N CYS A 266 10.27 -10.51 -13.84
CA CYS A 266 9.34 -9.41 -14.04
C CYS A 266 7.87 -9.88 -13.97
N LEU A 267 7.53 -10.99 -14.64
CA LEU A 267 6.20 -11.59 -14.58
C LEU A 267 5.84 -12.06 -13.18
N LEU A 268 6.79 -12.66 -12.47
CA LEU A 268 6.61 -13.11 -11.09
C LEU A 268 6.26 -11.94 -10.15
N THR A 269 7.06 -10.87 -10.19
CA THR A 269 6.83 -9.71 -9.33
C THR A 269 5.55 -8.97 -9.70
N GLY A 270 5.21 -8.89 -11.00
CA GLY A 270 3.94 -8.35 -11.46
C GLY A 270 2.75 -9.19 -10.98
N LEU A 271 2.80 -10.51 -11.12
CA LEU A 271 1.75 -11.43 -10.67
C LEU A 271 1.48 -11.30 -9.16
N ILE A 272 2.53 -11.33 -8.33
CA ILE A 272 2.38 -11.20 -6.88
C ILE A 272 1.88 -9.80 -6.53
N GLY A 273 2.44 -8.75 -7.15
CA GLY A 273 2.11 -7.34 -6.87
C GLY A 273 0.65 -6.98 -7.11
N LEU A 274 -0.01 -7.64 -8.08
CA LEU A 274 -1.43 -7.43 -8.38
C LEU A 274 -2.35 -7.74 -7.19
N PHE A 275 -1.96 -8.67 -6.31
CA PHE A 275 -2.80 -9.16 -5.23
C PHE A 275 -2.54 -8.47 -3.88
N PHE A 276 -1.59 -7.54 -3.79
CA PHE A 276 -1.34 -6.75 -2.59
C PHE A 276 -2.19 -5.49 -2.48
N LYS A 277 -2.72 -4.98 -3.59
CA LYS A 277 -3.58 -3.79 -3.61
C LYS A 277 -4.52 -3.84 -4.79
N ASP A 278 -5.77 -3.49 -4.57
CA ASP A 278 -6.81 -3.43 -5.60
C ASP A 278 -6.45 -2.51 -6.79
N THR A 279 -5.71 -1.42 -6.54
CA THR A 279 -5.18 -0.52 -7.57
C THR A 279 -3.82 -0.94 -8.13
N GLY A 280 -3.21 -2.03 -7.62
CA GLY A 280 -1.88 -2.49 -8.01
C GLY A 280 -1.72 -2.78 -9.51
N PHE A 281 -2.81 -3.19 -10.18
CA PHE A 281 -2.76 -3.47 -11.62
C PHE A 281 -2.30 -2.26 -12.44
N LEU A 282 -2.60 -1.04 -12.02
CA LEU A 282 -2.14 0.18 -12.70
C LEU A 282 -0.61 0.31 -12.70
N LEU A 283 0.04 -0.17 -11.64
CA LEU A 283 1.50 -0.10 -11.51
C LEU A 283 2.23 -1.16 -12.33
N PHE A 284 1.67 -2.37 -12.43
CA PHE A 284 2.35 -3.52 -13.05
C PHE A 284 1.94 -3.77 -14.51
N THR A 285 0.77 -3.27 -14.95
CA THR A 285 0.30 -3.52 -16.32
C THR A 285 0.33 -2.28 -17.21
N ILE A 286 0.09 -1.08 -16.70
CA ILE A 286 0.11 0.15 -17.50
C ILE A 286 1.47 0.41 -18.16
N PRO A 287 2.63 0.20 -17.50
CA PRO A 287 3.92 0.31 -18.17
C PRO A 287 4.02 -0.58 -19.43
N ALA A 288 3.57 -1.83 -19.31
CA ALA A 288 3.55 -2.78 -20.45
C ALA A 288 2.59 -2.32 -21.56
N PHE A 289 1.39 -1.87 -21.20
CA PHE A 289 0.42 -1.33 -22.16
C PHE A 289 0.98 -0.10 -22.89
N THR A 290 1.66 0.80 -22.17
CA THR A 290 2.32 1.97 -22.76
C THR A 290 3.37 1.58 -23.80
N VAL A 291 4.16 0.54 -23.49
CA VAL A 291 5.16 0.00 -24.45
C VAL A 291 4.48 -0.64 -25.67
N LEU A 292 3.40 -1.39 -25.49
CA LEU A 292 2.63 -1.97 -26.60
C LEU A 292 2.08 -0.89 -27.54
N VAL A 293 1.46 0.14 -26.99
CA VAL A 293 0.91 1.26 -27.77
C VAL A 293 2.03 2.00 -28.50
N SER A 294 3.05 2.42 -27.79
CA SER A 294 4.18 3.19 -28.34
C SER A 294 4.93 2.39 -29.42
N GLY A 295 5.11 1.10 -29.21
CA GLY A 295 5.74 0.23 -30.19
C GLY A 295 4.88 0.00 -31.44
N SER A 296 3.56 -0.19 -31.27
CA SER A 296 2.63 -0.39 -32.38
C SER A 296 2.60 0.79 -33.34
N ILE A 297 2.69 2.02 -32.82
CA ILE A 297 2.76 3.26 -33.63
C ILE A 297 4.18 3.63 -34.06
N GLY A 298 5.19 2.86 -33.60
CA GLY A 298 6.58 2.95 -34.06
C GLY A 298 7.43 4.00 -33.37
N LEU A 299 7.10 4.37 -32.14
CA LEU A 299 7.91 5.27 -31.32
C LEU A 299 9.12 4.58 -30.67
N ILE A 300 9.15 3.23 -30.66
CA ILE A 300 10.26 2.47 -30.10
C ILE A 300 11.20 2.05 -31.24
N ALA A 301 12.42 2.56 -31.20
CA ALA A 301 13.46 2.16 -32.15
C ALA A 301 13.77 0.65 -31.98
N ASN A 302 14.12 -0.03 -33.07
CA ASN A 302 14.51 -1.45 -33.09
C ASN A 302 13.42 -2.45 -32.67
N ARG A 303 12.15 -2.04 -32.56
CA ARG A 303 11.03 -2.95 -32.36
C ARG A 303 10.06 -2.93 -33.56
N PRO A 304 9.44 -4.07 -33.92
CA PRO A 304 8.55 -4.16 -35.09
C PRO A 304 7.29 -3.33 -34.89
N ARG A 305 6.87 -2.60 -35.93
CA ARG A 305 5.60 -1.86 -36.01
C ARG A 305 4.49 -2.79 -36.50
N LEU A 306 3.30 -2.67 -35.94
CA LEU A 306 2.16 -3.53 -36.28
C LEU A 306 1.78 -3.44 -37.77
N ARG A 307 1.93 -2.27 -38.40
CA ARG A 307 1.58 -2.06 -39.84
C ARG A 307 2.64 -2.53 -40.83
N ARG A 308 3.89 -2.77 -40.41
CA ARG A 308 5.03 -3.07 -41.30
C ARG A 308 5.58 -4.48 -41.17
N HIS A 309 5.20 -5.21 -40.12
CA HIS A 309 5.74 -6.52 -39.79
C HIS A 309 4.60 -7.54 -39.67
N SER A 310 4.95 -8.82 -39.76
CA SER A 310 3.96 -9.87 -39.53
C SER A 310 3.45 -9.84 -38.07
N ILE A 311 2.19 -10.20 -37.89
CA ILE A 311 1.59 -10.29 -36.52
C ILE A 311 2.42 -11.22 -35.64
N GLN A 312 3.00 -12.28 -36.19
CA GLN A 312 3.84 -13.21 -35.43
C GLN A 312 5.14 -12.57 -34.93
N GLU A 313 5.78 -11.74 -35.73
CA GLU A 313 7.00 -11.02 -35.32
C GLU A 313 6.66 -10.00 -34.22
N TRP A 314 5.56 -9.29 -34.38
CA TRP A 314 5.08 -8.34 -33.36
C TRP A 314 4.77 -9.06 -32.04
N LEU A 315 4.00 -10.15 -32.05
CA LEU A 315 3.69 -10.96 -30.86
C LEU A 315 4.94 -11.50 -30.15
N ARG A 316 5.98 -11.86 -30.92
CA ARG A 316 7.26 -12.33 -30.32
C ARG A 316 8.07 -11.20 -29.71
N ALA A 317 8.06 -10.02 -30.32
CA ALA A 317 8.82 -8.87 -29.84
C ALA A 317 8.23 -8.22 -28.59
N TYR A 318 6.91 -8.38 -28.37
CA TYR A 318 6.18 -7.81 -27.25
C TYR A 318 5.59 -8.88 -26.31
N ASP A 319 6.17 -10.07 -26.28
CA ASP A 319 5.62 -11.19 -25.54
C ASP A 319 5.58 -10.97 -24.02
N LEU A 320 6.55 -10.24 -23.44
CA LEU A 320 6.54 -9.85 -22.03
C LEU A 320 5.37 -8.91 -21.75
N GLU A 321 5.25 -7.85 -22.54
CA GLU A 321 4.22 -6.84 -22.38
C GLU A 321 2.81 -7.44 -22.56
N LEU A 322 2.65 -8.35 -23.51
CA LEU A 322 1.40 -9.09 -23.70
C LEU A 322 1.07 -10.00 -22.51
N CYS A 323 2.06 -10.69 -21.96
CA CYS A 323 1.86 -11.50 -20.76
C CYS A 323 1.48 -10.64 -19.55
N LEU A 324 2.15 -9.48 -19.35
CA LEU A 324 1.82 -8.55 -18.26
C LEU A 324 0.39 -7.98 -18.41
N CYS A 325 -0.01 -7.60 -19.62
CA CYS A 325 -1.40 -7.19 -19.87
C CYS A 325 -2.39 -8.36 -19.67
N GLY A 326 -1.98 -9.59 -20.00
CA GLY A 326 -2.76 -10.79 -19.78
C GLY A 326 -3.03 -11.09 -18.29
N LEU A 327 -2.18 -10.60 -17.38
CA LEU A 327 -2.42 -10.72 -15.95
C LEU A 327 -3.70 -9.99 -15.49
N ILE A 328 -4.19 -9.00 -16.25
CA ILE A 328 -5.49 -8.34 -15.98
C ILE A 328 -6.62 -9.37 -16.04
N VAL A 329 -6.57 -10.29 -17.01
CA VAL A 329 -7.59 -11.36 -17.12
C VAL A 329 -7.56 -12.26 -15.89
N VAL A 330 -6.35 -12.64 -15.45
CA VAL A 330 -6.18 -13.45 -14.22
C VAL A 330 -6.74 -12.69 -13.00
N LEU A 331 -6.38 -11.42 -12.85
CA LEU A 331 -6.90 -10.57 -11.77
C LEU A 331 -8.43 -10.48 -11.81
N THR A 332 -9.00 -10.25 -13.00
CA THR A 332 -10.46 -10.12 -13.16
C THR A 332 -11.19 -11.42 -12.80
N VAL A 333 -10.67 -12.57 -13.24
CA VAL A 333 -11.22 -13.89 -12.87
C VAL A 333 -11.17 -14.06 -11.35
N CYS A 334 -10.00 -13.83 -10.74
CA CYS A 334 -9.86 -13.93 -9.28
C CYS A 334 -10.79 -12.96 -8.56
N PHE A 335 -10.90 -11.71 -9.01
CA PHE A 335 -11.80 -10.71 -8.43
C PHE A 335 -13.26 -11.18 -8.48
N VAL A 336 -13.72 -11.71 -9.62
CA VAL A 336 -15.10 -12.18 -9.77
C VAL A 336 -15.41 -13.27 -8.75
N TYR A 337 -14.56 -14.28 -8.66
CA TYR A 337 -14.83 -15.44 -7.79
C TYR A 337 -14.53 -15.21 -6.31
N LEU A 338 -13.50 -14.43 -5.99
CA LEU A 338 -13.02 -14.29 -4.61
C LEU A 338 -13.55 -13.03 -3.89
N SER A 339 -14.11 -12.08 -4.64
CA SER A 339 -14.65 -10.85 -4.06
C SER A 339 -16.06 -10.53 -4.57
N TYR A 340 -16.26 -10.43 -5.88
CA TYR A 340 -17.51 -9.95 -6.44
C TYR A 340 -18.71 -10.86 -6.11
N LEU A 341 -18.61 -12.16 -6.38
CA LEU A 341 -19.69 -13.12 -6.08
C LEU A 341 -20.01 -13.21 -4.58
N PRO A 342 -19.04 -13.37 -3.68
CA PRO A 342 -19.34 -13.41 -2.25
C PRO A 342 -19.86 -12.08 -1.71
N SER A 343 -19.44 -10.93 -2.27
CA SER A 343 -19.98 -9.62 -1.88
C SER A 343 -21.43 -9.43 -2.33
N LEU A 344 -21.79 -9.92 -3.52
CA LEU A 344 -23.19 -9.91 -3.99
C LEU A 344 -24.06 -10.75 -3.06
N TYR A 345 -23.60 -11.94 -2.67
CA TYR A 345 -24.33 -12.81 -1.76
C TYR A 345 -24.45 -12.22 -0.35
N ALA A 346 -23.40 -11.56 0.14
CA ALA A 346 -23.39 -10.90 1.43
C ALA A 346 -24.33 -9.67 1.49
N GLY A 347 -24.77 -9.15 0.35
CA GLY A 347 -25.65 -7.98 0.29
C GLY A 347 -25.02 -6.69 0.85
N VAL A 348 -23.69 -6.64 0.97
CA VAL A 348 -22.98 -5.50 1.54
C VAL A 348 -22.82 -4.42 0.47
N ASN A 349 -23.08 -3.18 0.83
CA ASN A 349 -22.78 -2.04 -0.03
C ASN A 349 -21.29 -1.91 -0.28
N ALA A 350 -20.92 -1.56 -1.53
CA ALA A 350 -19.54 -1.26 -1.86
C ALA A 350 -18.98 -0.19 -0.92
N TYR A 351 -17.70 -0.31 -0.57
CA TYR A 351 -17.00 0.67 0.26
C TYR A 351 -17.19 2.06 -0.32
N ASP A 352 -18.05 2.85 0.30
CA ASP A 352 -18.44 4.15 -0.20
C ASP A 352 -17.57 5.26 0.37
N SER A 353 -17.13 6.16 -0.48
CA SER A 353 -16.50 7.41 -0.11
C SER A 353 -17.22 8.55 -0.82
N HIS A 354 -18.15 9.18 -0.13
CA HIS A 354 -18.69 10.46 -0.55
C HIS A 354 -17.53 11.47 -0.72
N LEU A 355 -17.57 12.30 -1.77
CA LEU A 355 -16.58 13.35 -2.03
C LEU A 355 -15.21 12.90 -2.58
N ARG A 356 -15.14 11.84 -3.36
CA ARG A 356 -13.89 11.34 -3.97
C ARG A 356 -13.17 12.41 -4.78
N TRP A 357 -13.83 13.06 -5.69
CA TRP A 357 -13.28 14.05 -6.63
C TRP A 357 -12.85 15.38 -5.99
N SER A 358 -13.20 15.66 -4.75
CA SER A 358 -12.89 16.94 -4.08
C SER A 358 -11.50 17.00 -3.45
N ARG A 359 -10.78 15.88 -3.36
CA ARG A 359 -9.50 15.78 -2.63
C ARG A 359 -8.36 15.46 -3.59
N PHE A 360 -7.78 16.50 -4.17
CA PHE A 360 -6.56 16.40 -4.94
C PHE A 360 -5.49 17.31 -4.34
N GLU A 361 -4.54 16.72 -3.62
CA GLU A 361 -3.45 17.42 -2.93
C GLU A 361 -2.09 16.93 -3.50
N PRO A 362 -1.68 17.42 -4.70
CA PRO A 362 -0.41 17.10 -5.31
C PRO A 362 0.74 17.80 -4.57
N ASP A 363 1.95 17.27 -4.69
CA ASP A 363 3.20 17.89 -4.28
C ASP A 363 4.06 18.27 -5.50
N LEU A 364 5.21 18.88 -5.24
CA LEU A 364 6.16 19.24 -6.29
C LEU A 364 6.69 18.04 -7.06
N ARG A 365 6.80 16.88 -6.41
CA ARG A 365 7.30 15.64 -7.05
C ARG A 365 6.31 15.10 -8.07
N LEU A 366 5.02 15.06 -7.73
CA LEU A 366 3.97 14.69 -8.69
C LEU A 366 3.88 15.68 -9.85
N MET A 367 4.00 16.99 -9.56
CA MET A 367 3.99 18.02 -10.60
C MET A 367 5.19 17.85 -11.54
N ALA A 368 6.39 17.59 -11.02
CA ALA A 368 7.57 17.30 -11.82
C ALA A 368 7.40 16.02 -12.66
N LEU A 369 6.79 14.97 -12.08
CA LEU A 369 6.46 13.73 -12.80
C LEU A 369 5.50 14.03 -13.96
N ALA A 370 4.41 14.75 -13.72
CA ALA A 370 3.43 15.12 -14.74
C ALA A 370 4.05 15.96 -15.86
N LEU A 371 4.87 16.95 -15.51
CA LEU A 371 5.60 17.76 -16.48
C LEU A 371 6.55 16.90 -17.31
N THR A 372 7.27 15.96 -16.68
CA THR A 372 8.17 15.04 -17.39
C THR A 372 7.39 14.17 -18.37
N VAL A 373 6.27 13.58 -17.95
CA VAL A 373 5.41 12.77 -18.83
C VAL A 373 4.98 13.60 -20.04
N LEU A 374 4.50 14.82 -19.82
CA LEU A 374 4.05 15.71 -20.90
C LEU A 374 5.20 16.05 -21.87
N VAL A 375 6.30 16.59 -21.35
CA VAL A 375 7.44 17.04 -22.18
C VAL A 375 8.06 15.88 -22.94
N ARG A 376 8.32 14.75 -22.28
CA ARG A 376 8.93 13.60 -22.93
C ARG A 376 8.00 12.96 -23.96
N SER A 377 6.69 12.84 -23.67
CA SER A 377 5.72 12.34 -24.66
C SER A 377 5.73 13.19 -25.93
N VAL A 378 5.71 14.53 -25.81
CA VAL A 378 5.81 15.44 -26.96
C VAL A 378 7.14 15.25 -27.73
N GLN A 379 8.25 15.14 -27.02
CA GLN A 379 9.58 14.98 -27.66
C GLN A 379 9.74 13.61 -28.35
N VAL A 380 9.21 12.54 -27.73
CA VAL A 380 9.21 11.18 -28.31
C VAL A 380 8.30 11.15 -29.55
N CYS A 381 7.09 11.72 -29.47
CA CYS A 381 6.18 11.79 -30.63
C CYS A 381 6.78 12.61 -31.80
N ARG A 382 7.57 13.64 -31.50
CA ARG A 382 8.30 14.42 -32.52
C ARG A 382 9.57 13.74 -33.02
N GLY A 383 9.91 12.55 -32.52
CA GLY A 383 11.14 11.84 -32.88
C GLY A 383 12.44 12.48 -32.40
N LYS A 384 12.36 13.47 -31.48
CA LYS A 384 13.54 14.15 -30.92
C LYS A 384 14.22 13.38 -29.81
N LEU A 385 13.48 12.55 -29.09
CA LEU A 385 13.98 11.66 -28.04
C LEU A 385 13.55 10.22 -28.32
N ALA A 386 14.40 9.27 -27.93
CA ALA A 386 14.04 7.86 -27.94
C ALA A 386 13.12 7.52 -26.75
N PHE A 387 12.14 6.67 -26.99
CA PHE A 387 11.31 6.10 -25.94
C PHE A 387 12.16 5.20 -25.02
N SER A 388 11.97 5.30 -23.72
CA SER A 388 12.69 4.54 -22.70
C SER A 388 11.74 3.84 -21.75
N ALA A 389 12.23 2.86 -20.97
CA ALA A 389 11.43 2.23 -19.93
C ALA A 389 10.95 3.24 -18.84
N LEU A 390 11.72 4.32 -18.61
CA LEU A 390 11.32 5.40 -17.71
C LEU A 390 9.99 6.05 -18.14
N ASP A 391 9.77 6.23 -19.45
CA ASP A 391 8.52 6.82 -19.97
C ASP A 391 7.32 5.95 -19.59
N ALA A 392 7.45 4.63 -19.72
CA ALA A 392 6.44 3.68 -19.35
C ALA A 392 6.16 3.69 -17.83
N PHE A 393 7.22 3.77 -17.00
CA PHE A 393 7.09 3.83 -15.54
C PHE A 393 6.44 5.14 -15.08
N ASN A 394 6.81 6.26 -15.70
CA ASN A 394 6.21 7.56 -15.39
C ASN A 394 4.72 7.61 -15.74
N VAL A 395 4.32 7.02 -16.88
CA VAL A 395 2.91 6.87 -17.25
C VAL A 395 2.18 5.97 -16.27
N GLY A 396 2.79 4.85 -15.84
CA GLY A 396 2.23 3.96 -14.82
C GLY A 396 2.00 4.68 -13.48
N GLY A 397 3.00 5.40 -12.98
CA GLY A 397 2.91 6.19 -11.75
C GLY A 397 1.85 7.30 -11.83
N MET A 398 1.78 8.01 -12.96
CA MET A 398 0.78 9.06 -13.18
C MET A 398 -0.64 8.47 -13.25
N THR A 399 -0.81 7.35 -13.95
CA THR A 399 -2.11 6.67 -14.05
C THR A 399 -2.57 6.14 -12.69
N TYR A 400 -1.63 5.66 -11.87
CA TYR A 400 -1.95 5.25 -10.50
C TYR A 400 -2.39 6.43 -9.63
N ALA A 401 -1.73 7.59 -9.72
CA ALA A 401 -2.16 8.81 -9.02
C ALA A 401 -3.57 9.25 -9.43
N LEU A 402 -3.86 9.22 -10.73
CA LEU A 402 -5.20 9.53 -11.26
C LEU A 402 -6.24 8.49 -10.83
N GLY A 403 -5.88 7.20 -10.81
CA GLY A 403 -6.73 6.13 -10.30
C GLY A 403 -7.09 6.32 -8.83
N LEU A 404 -6.11 6.65 -7.98
CA LEU A 404 -6.37 6.98 -6.57
C LEU A 404 -7.28 8.22 -6.44
N PHE A 405 -7.03 9.26 -7.23
CA PHE A 405 -7.87 10.46 -7.23
C PHE A 405 -9.33 10.11 -7.55
N ALA A 406 -9.55 9.28 -8.57
CA ALA A 406 -10.88 8.86 -8.98
C ALA A 406 -11.59 7.98 -7.93
N MET A 407 -10.84 7.11 -7.23
CA MET A 407 -11.44 6.12 -6.32
C MET A 407 -11.61 6.63 -4.88
N VAL A 408 -10.61 7.32 -4.33
CA VAL A 408 -10.57 7.65 -2.89
C VAL A 408 -10.07 9.07 -2.60
N GLY A 409 -9.72 9.82 -3.65
CA GLY A 409 -8.99 11.09 -3.54
C GLY A 409 -7.48 10.85 -3.43
N PHE A 410 -6.70 11.83 -3.90
CA PHE A 410 -5.24 11.77 -3.91
C PHE A 410 -4.63 12.78 -2.94
N ARG A 411 -3.70 12.31 -2.10
CA ARG A 411 -2.86 13.11 -1.21
C ARG A 411 -1.44 12.60 -1.25
N SER A 412 -0.50 13.41 -1.72
CA SER A 412 0.91 13.04 -1.85
C SER A 412 1.55 12.60 -0.53
N SER A 413 1.14 13.20 0.59
CA SER A 413 1.65 12.86 1.93
C SER A 413 1.00 11.63 2.58
N ASN A 414 0.11 10.92 1.87
CA ASN A 414 -0.55 9.72 2.38
C ASN A 414 0.24 8.45 1.98
N TYR A 415 0.14 7.39 2.79
CA TYR A 415 0.73 6.08 2.51
C TYR A 415 0.34 5.53 1.12
N MET A 416 -0.88 5.75 0.68
CA MET A 416 -1.33 5.32 -0.65
C MET A 416 -0.55 5.95 -1.81
N ALA A 417 0.08 7.11 -1.61
CA ALA A 417 0.90 7.77 -2.61
C ALA A 417 2.32 7.20 -2.70
N LEU A 418 2.75 6.30 -1.82
CA LEU A 418 4.10 5.76 -1.77
C LEU A 418 4.60 5.21 -3.13
N PRO A 419 3.79 4.44 -3.92
CA PRO A 419 4.21 4.00 -5.25
C PRO A 419 4.47 5.15 -6.23
N VAL A 420 3.69 6.22 -6.14
CA VAL A 420 3.88 7.44 -6.95
C VAL A 420 5.15 8.15 -6.54
N GLN A 421 5.42 8.25 -5.24
CA GLN A 421 6.64 8.87 -4.71
C GLN A 421 7.90 8.09 -5.10
N PHE A 422 7.81 6.76 -5.16
CA PHE A 422 8.89 5.93 -5.69
C PHE A 422 9.16 6.20 -7.17
N ALA A 423 8.12 6.24 -8.02
CA ALA A 423 8.25 6.55 -9.44
C ALA A 423 8.77 7.99 -9.65
N SER A 424 8.28 8.96 -8.87
CA SER A 424 8.72 10.35 -8.93
C SER A 424 10.19 10.52 -8.52
N THR A 425 10.62 9.82 -7.45
CA THR A 425 12.01 9.81 -7.01
C THR A 425 12.92 9.21 -8.08
N LEU A 426 12.53 8.08 -8.68
CA LEU A 426 13.25 7.46 -9.78
C LEU A 426 13.39 8.43 -10.97
N ASN A 427 12.29 9.08 -11.35
CA ASN A 427 12.26 10.07 -12.41
C ASN A 427 13.21 11.24 -12.13
N LEU A 428 13.13 11.85 -10.94
CA LEU A 428 13.97 13.01 -10.56
C LEU A 428 15.46 12.66 -10.58
N VAL A 429 15.84 11.48 -10.05
CA VAL A 429 17.24 11.05 -10.02
C VAL A 429 17.79 10.79 -11.43
N VAL A 430 17.00 10.17 -12.32
CA VAL A 430 17.40 9.93 -13.71
C VAL A 430 17.50 11.24 -14.48
N LEU A 431 16.54 12.15 -14.32
CA LEU A 431 16.60 13.48 -14.95
C LEU A 431 17.80 14.31 -14.47
N ALA A 432 18.08 14.30 -13.17
CA ALA A 432 19.26 14.95 -12.61
C ALA A 432 20.54 14.40 -13.22
N ASN A 433 20.65 13.08 -13.37
CA ASN A 433 21.81 12.46 -14.01
C ASN A 433 21.95 12.83 -15.49
N TRP A 434 20.86 12.91 -16.25
CA TRP A 434 20.90 13.38 -17.65
C TRP A 434 21.28 14.85 -17.75
N LEU A 435 20.74 15.72 -16.88
CA LEU A 435 21.09 17.13 -16.82
C LEU A 435 22.57 17.32 -16.50
N ILE A 436 23.10 16.58 -15.56
CA ILE A 436 24.52 16.62 -15.18
C ILE A 436 25.39 16.16 -16.34
N GLY A 437 25.03 15.06 -17.00
CA GLY A 437 25.74 14.63 -18.22
C GLY A 437 25.80 15.71 -19.28
N TRP A 438 24.71 16.44 -19.49
CA TRP A 438 24.66 17.58 -20.42
C TRP A 438 25.51 18.77 -19.96
N LEU A 439 25.50 19.13 -18.66
CA LEU A 439 26.34 20.20 -18.10
C LEU A 439 27.83 19.89 -18.21
N GLN A 440 28.20 18.62 -18.07
CA GLN A 440 29.60 18.20 -18.22
C GLN A 440 30.11 18.33 -19.66
N THR A 441 29.26 18.07 -20.65
CA THR A 441 29.63 18.34 -22.06
C THR A 441 29.91 19.81 -22.29
N ARG A 442 29.50 20.69 -21.36
CA ARG A 442 29.76 22.13 -21.35
C ARG A 442 30.93 22.55 -20.44
N GLY A 443 31.69 21.59 -19.90
CA GLY A 443 32.91 21.85 -19.13
C GLY A 443 32.70 22.09 -17.63
N VAL A 444 31.52 21.84 -17.09
CA VAL A 444 31.28 21.96 -15.63
C VAL A 444 31.90 20.81 -14.88
N ASN A 445 32.59 21.08 -13.75
CA ASN A 445 33.31 20.07 -12.97
C ASN A 445 32.35 19.07 -12.30
N THR A 446 32.65 17.78 -12.41
CA THR A 446 31.89 16.66 -11.85
C THR A 446 31.65 16.76 -10.35
N ARG A 447 32.68 17.21 -9.60
CA ARG A 447 32.57 17.33 -8.12
C ARG A 447 31.58 18.42 -7.74
N THR A 448 31.61 19.57 -8.43
CA THR A 448 30.66 20.67 -8.22
C THR A 448 29.23 20.22 -8.51
N LEU A 449 29.04 19.46 -9.59
CA LEU A 449 27.73 18.93 -9.98
C LEU A 449 27.19 17.89 -8.97
N GLY A 450 28.08 17.02 -8.42
CA GLY A 450 27.70 16.07 -7.38
C GLY A 450 27.23 16.76 -6.10
N ILE A 451 27.95 17.78 -5.64
CA ILE A 451 27.56 18.60 -4.49
C ILE A 451 26.25 19.34 -4.78
N GLY A 452 26.14 19.96 -5.97
CA GLY A 452 24.92 20.64 -6.39
C GLY A 452 23.68 19.74 -6.37
N THR A 453 23.83 18.47 -6.73
CA THR A 453 22.73 17.50 -6.66
C THR A 453 22.28 17.24 -5.22
N VAL A 454 23.21 17.03 -4.30
CA VAL A 454 22.87 16.81 -2.88
C VAL A 454 22.20 18.06 -2.29
N VAL A 455 22.70 19.24 -2.63
CA VAL A 455 22.09 20.52 -2.21
C VAL A 455 20.68 20.68 -2.80
N ALA A 456 20.48 20.32 -4.07
CA ALA A 456 19.15 20.37 -4.70
C ALA A 456 18.17 19.40 -4.04
N CYS A 457 18.61 18.17 -3.71
CA CYS A 457 17.81 17.22 -2.95
C CYS A 457 17.43 17.78 -1.56
N GLY A 458 18.40 18.34 -0.85
CA GLY A 458 18.15 18.99 0.45
C GLY A 458 17.23 20.20 0.34
N GLY A 459 17.37 20.99 -0.73
CA GLY A 459 16.49 22.12 -1.02
C GLY A 459 15.03 21.71 -1.25
N LEU A 460 14.80 20.63 -2.02
CA LEU A 460 13.45 20.09 -2.23
C LEU A 460 12.82 19.67 -0.91
N ILE A 461 13.55 18.91 -0.08
CA ILE A 461 13.08 18.51 1.26
C ILE A 461 12.83 19.73 2.14
N GLY A 462 13.69 20.75 2.06
CA GLY A 462 13.49 22.03 2.77
C GLY A 462 12.19 22.73 2.38
N ILE A 463 11.85 22.76 1.08
CA ILE A 463 10.57 23.32 0.60
C ILE A 463 9.39 22.48 1.14
N GLU A 464 9.47 21.15 1.05
CA GLU A 464 8.44 20.24 1.59
C GLU A 464 8.27 20.43 3.10
N HIS A 465 9.36 20.71 3.83
CA HIS A 465 9.33 21.02 5.27
C HIS A 465 8.59 22.34 5.55
N LEU A 466 8.87 23.39 4.78
CA LEU A 466 8.16 24.67 4.91
C LEU A 466 6.65 24.52 4.63
N GLU A 467 6.28 23.66 3.68
CA GLU A 467 4.89 23.33 3.38
C GLU A 467 4.24 22.39 4.41
N ARG A 468 4.98 21.90 5.42
CA ARG A 468 4.54 20.90 6.40
C ARG A 468 4.08 19.58 5.77
N ARG A 469 4.69 19.19 4.66
CA ARG A 469 4.39 17.97 3.87
C ARG A 469 5.55 16.99 3.84
N ASP A 470 6.52 17.16 4.72
CA ASP A 470 7.72 16.33 4.82
C ASP A 470 7.56 15.18 5.84
N PHE A 471 8.57 14.34 5.85
CA PHE A 471 8.75 13.23 6.78
C PHE A 471 8.59 13.63 8.25
N ALA A 472 9.30 14.69 8.71
CA ALA A 472 9.33 15.06 10.14
C ALA A 472 7.95 15.50 10.64
N HIS A 473 7.23 16.32 9.88
CA HIS A 473 5.87 16.71 10.23
C HIS A 473 4.92 15.51 10.27
N ARG A 474 5.13 14.54 9.37
CA ARG A 474 4.28 13.35 9.33
C ARG A 474 4.48 12.45 10.54
N ILE A 475 5.75 12.16 10.90
CA ILE A 475 6.09 11.37 12.07
C ILE A 475 5.57 12.04 13.35
N ASN A 476 5.84 13.33 13.52
CA ASN A 476 5.35 14.07 14.67
C ASN A 476 3.81 14.02 14.80
N LYS A 477 3.09 14.16 13.69
CA LYS A 477 1.62 14.05 13.69
C LYS A 477 1.14 12.66 14.12
N MET A 478 1.80 11.62 13.66
CA MET A 478 1.44 10.24 14.05
C MET A 478 1.71 9.97 15.52
N GLN A 479 2.83 10.44 16.04
CA GLN A 479 3.21 10.29 17.44
C GLN A 479 2.23 11.04 18.37
N ILE A 480 1.91 12.29 18.07
CA ILE A 480 0.92 13.05 18.81
C ILE A 480 -0.43 12.33 18.84
N ALA A 481 -0.85 11.75 17.70
CA ALA A 481 -2.11 11.01 17.63
C ALA A 481 -2.08 9.74 18.48
N GLN A 482 -0.98 8.99 18.46
CA GLN A 482 -0.79 7.80 19.28
C GLN A 482 -0.73 8.14 20.77
N ASP A 483 0.07 9.12 21.15
CA ASP A 483 0.26 9.55 22.53
C ASP A 483 -1.04 10.08 23.14
N SER A 484 -1.75 10.94 22.42
CA SER A 484 -3.07 11.42 22.82
C SER A 484 -4.04 10.27 23.08
N TRP A 485 -4.02 9.26 22.23
CA TRP A 485 -4.94 8.14 22.33
C TRP A 485 -4.60 7.24 23.53
N VAL A 486 -3.34 6.87 23.71
CA VAL A 486 -2.85 6.08 24.85
C VAL A 486 -3.14 6.81 26.17
N THR A 487 -2.69 8.05 26.27
CA THR A 487 -2.84 8.86 27.50
C THR A 487 -4.30 9.07 27.86
N THR A 488 -5.18 9.28 26.86
CA THR A 488 -6.62 9.45 27.15
C THR A 488 -7.25 8.18 27.70
N LEU A 489 -6.88 7.02 27.16
CA LEU A 489 -7.41 5.74 27.67
C LEU A 489 -6.86 5.41 29.06
N ASP A 490 -5.56 5.65 29.30
CA ASP A 490 -4.95 5.44 30.61
C ASP A 490 -5.59 6.35 31.66
N GLN A 491 -5.85 7.60 31.31
CA GLN A 491 -6.55 8.54 32.20
C GLN A 491 -8.00 8.12 32.47
N MET A 492 -8.70 7.61 31.42
CA MET A 492 -10.06 7.09 31.60
C MET A 492 -10.08 5.88 32.54
N ASP A 493 -9.10 4.98 32.39
CA ASP A 493 -8.98 3.81 33.27
C ASP A 493 -8.72 4.22 34.72
N GLN A 494 -7.81 5.17 34.95
CA GLN A 494 -7.56 5.72 36.32
C GLN A 494 -8.82 6.34 36.92
N ILE A 495 -9.56 7.15 36.16
CA ILE A 495 -10.82 7.76 36.61
C ILE A 495 -11.84 6.66 36.92
N SER A 496 -11.93 5.63 36.07
CA SER A 496 -12.84 4.52 36.28
C SER A 496 -12.52 3.74 37.55
N GLN A 497 -11.25 3.39 37.77
CA GLN A 497 -10.82 2.67 38.96
C GLN A 497 -11.11 3.49 40.24
N GLN A 498 -10.87 4.79 40.23
CA GLN A 498 -11.15 5.66 41.37
C GLN A 498 -12.65 5.82 41.66
N ALA A 499 -13.48 5.93 40.61
CA ALA A 499 -14.92 5.96 40.73
C ALA A 499 -15.48 4.64 41.29
N LEU A 500 -14.91 3.49 40.86
CA LEU A 500 -15.27 2.17 41.36
C LEU A 500 -14.98 2.03 42.89
N ILE A 501 -13.80 2.52 43.32
CA ILE A 501 -13.43 2.51 44.74
C ILE A 501 -14.45 3.33 45.56
N ASN A 502 -14.97 4.41 44.99
CA ASN A 502 -15.99 5.26 45.64
C ASN A 502 -17.41 4.65 45.57
N GLY A 503 -17.57 3.46 44.98
CA GLY A 503 -18.86 2.81 44.80
C GLY A 503 -19.74 3.43 43.71
N GLU A 504 -19.18 4.23 42.82
CA GLU A 504 -19.90 4.83 41.68
C GLU A 504 -20.08 3.83 40.56
N GLU A 505 -21.22 3.88 39.87
CA GLU A 505 -21.46 3.11 38.67
C GLU A 505 -20.73 3.76 37.47
N ILE A 506 -19.95 2.97 36.71
CA ILE A 506 -19.12 3.48 35.64
C ILE A 506 -19.77 3.11 34.29
N ASN A 507 -20.38 4.08 33.66
CA ASN A 507 -20.97 3.96 32.34
C ASN A 507 -20.17 4.83 31.37
N ILE A 508 -19.57 4.20 30.33
CA ILE A 508 -18.74 4.89 29.36
C ILE A 508 -19.51 4.98 28.03
N ILE A 509 -19.81 6.20 27.62
CA ILE A 509 -20.44 6.52 26.34
C ILE A 509 -19.35 6.84 25.34
N TYR A 510 -19.44 6.25 24.15
CA TYR A 510 -18.63 6.59 23.00
C TYR A 510 -19.49 6.61 21.73
N SER A 511 -19.05 7.32 20.72
CA SER A 511 -19.75 7.38 19.43
C SER A 511 -18.89 6.80 18.32
N LYS A 512 -19.52 6.60 17.16
CA LYS A 512 -18.87 6.18 15.91
C LYS A 512 -17.74 7.16 15.58
N SER A 513 -16.62 6.86 16.17
CA SER A 513 -15.36 7.36 15.65
C SER A 513 -14.91 6.42 14.54
N TRP A 514 -13.79 6.67 13.92
CA TRP A 514 -13.14 5.77 12.98
C TRP A 514 -12.88 4.36 13.55
N PHE A 515 -13.13 4.15 14.82
CA PHE A 515 -12.95 2.89 15.54
C PHE A 515 -14.15 1.99 15.28
N ARG A 516 -14.05 1.14 14.29
CA ARG A 516 -15.06 0.11 14.02
C ARG A 516 -15.08 -1.00 15.08
N ASN A 517 -13.95 -1.19 15.77
CA ASN A 517 -13.79 -2.23 16.76
C ASN A 517 -13.81 -1.67 18.18
N ARG A 518 -14.74 -2.15 18.98
CA ARG A 518 -14.85 -1.87 20.42
C ARG A 518 -13.74 -2.50 21.27
N GLY A 519 -12.99 -3.47 20.73
CA GLY A 519 -11.99 -4.25 21.46
C GLY A 519 -10.94 -3.44 22.20
N HIS A 520 -10.62 -2.23 21.71
CA HIS A 520 -9.70 -1.31 22.37
C HIS A 520 -10.28 -0.66 23.65
N LEU A 521 -11.62 -0.61 23.79
CA LEU A 521 -12.30 -0.11 25.00
C LEU A 521 -12.53 -1.23 26.01
N GLU A 522 -12.44 -2.49 25.64
CA GLU A 522 -12.60 -3.65 26.52
C GLU A 522 -11.55 -3.74 27.64
N ARG A 523 -10.42 -3.03 27.49
CA ARG A 523 -9.41 -2.92 28.55
C ARG A 523 -9.81 -1.97 29.69
N LEU A 524 -10.79 -1.09 29.45
CA LEU A 524 -11.24 -0.14 30.45
C LEU A 524 -12.13 -0.84 31.48
N THR A 525 -12.07 -0.35 32.71
CA THR A 525 -12.98 -0.80 33.77
C THR A 525 -14.32 -0.08 33.63
N PHE A 526 -15.41 -0.81 33.44
CA PHE A 526 -16.75 -0.25 33.32
C PHE A 526 -17.84 -1.23 33.78
N ASN A 527 -18.99 -0.67 34.16
CA ASN A 527 -20.23 -1.42 34.38
C ASN A 527 -21.00 -1.56 33.05
N ARG A 528 -21.02 -0.48 32.24
CA ARG A 528 -21.62 -0.48 30.89
C ARG A 528 -20.75 0.28 29.92
N LEU A 529 -20.57 -0.32 28.74
CA LEU A 529 -20.02 0.35 27.55
C LEU A 529 -21.17 0.66 26.60
N ILE A 530 -21.40 1.94 26.32
CA ILE A 530 -22.58 2.44 25.62
C ILE A 530 -22.15 3.10 24.31
N TYR A 531 -22.75 2.64 23.23
CA TYR A 531 -22.55 3.22 21.91
C TYR A 531 -23.66 4.22 21.59
N TYR A 532 -23.27 5.43 21.21
CA TYR A 532 -24.19 6.41 20.65
C TYR A 532 -24.14 6.37 19.12
N ASP A 533 -25.27 6.04 18.52
CA ASP A 533 -25.42 6.07 17.06
C ASP A 533 -25.79 7.49 16.62
N LEU A 534 -24.89 8.11 15.84
CA LEU A 534 -25.05 9.48 15.34
C LEU A 534 -26.17 9.62 14.30
N ASP A 535 -26.44 8.55 13.56
CA ASP A 535 -27.44 8.56 12.48
C ASP A 535 -28.86 8.36 13.07
N LEU A 536 -28.99 7.44 14.04
CA LEU A 536 -30.25 7.11 14.70
C LEU A 536 -30.51 7.93 15.97
N GLN A 537 -29.51 8.65 16.47
CA GLN A 537 -29.55 9.42 17.74
C GLN A 537 -29.97 8.56 18.94
N THR A 538 -29.53 7.30 18.97
CA THR A 538 -29.88 6.33 20.00
C THR A 538 -28.67 5.84 20.77
N TYR A 539 -28.88 5.48 22.03
CA TYR A 539 -27.87 4.87 22.90
C TYR A 539 -28.16 3.40 23.07
N THR A 540 -27.16 2.55 22.85
CA THR A 540 -27.27 1.09 23.01
C THR A 540 -26.14 0.57 23.88
N VAL A 541 -26.44 -0.25 24.87
CA VAL A 541 -25.44 -0.94 25.68
C VAL A 541 -24.78 -2.02 24.84
N ILE A 542 -23.48 -1.85 24.57
CA ILE A 542 -22.72 -2.79 23.72
C ILE A 542 -22.07 -3.86 24.57
N ASP A 543 -21.68 -3.53 25.81
CA ASP A 543 -21.06 -4.47 26.74
C ASP A 543 -21.36 -4.13 28.21
N GLY A 544 -21.25 -5.14 29.10
CA GLY A 544 -21.56 -5.03 30.50
C GLY A 544 -23.03 -5.30 30.83
N THR A 545 -23.51 -4.74 31.95
CA THR A 545 -24.86 -5.00 32.47
C THR A 545 -25.92 -4.42 31.52
N GLY A 546 -26.86 -5.27 31.06
CA GLY A 546 -27.93 -4.88 30.16
C GLY A 546 -27.52 -4.84 28.67
N LYS A 547 -26.52 -5.61 28.28
CA LYS A 547 -26.05 -5.72 26.88
C LYS A 547 -27.21 -5.92 25.90
N GLY A 548 -27.23 -5.12 24.83
CA GLY A 548 -28.25 -5.11 23.78
C GLY A 548 -29.46 -4.23 24.08
N SER A 549 -29.61 -3.68 25.29
CA SER A 549 -30.72 -2.78 25.64
C SER A 549 -30.47 -1.35 25.19
N SER A 550 -31.55 -0.58 25.00
CA SER A 550 -31.48 0.88 24.87
C SER A 550 -31.05 1.50 26.20
N TYR A 551 -30.35 2.62 26.11
CA TYR A 551 -29.84 3.32 27.28
C TYR A 551 -30.31 4.78 27.28
N GLN A 552 -30.58 5.31 28.47
CA GLN A 552 -30.79 6.73 28.66
C GLN A 552 -29.64 7.29 29.53
N PRO A 553 -28.85 8.26 29.03
CA PRO A 553 -27.73 8.82 29.78
C PRO A 553 -28.17 9.44 31.11
N LYS A 554 -27.39 9.17 32.15
CA LYS A 554 -27.65 9.62 33.53
C LYS A 554 -26.54 10.57 34.01
N SER A 555 -26.84 11.37 35.02
CA SER A 555 -25.80 12.13 35.74
C SER A 555 -24.74 11.17 36.29
N GLY A 556 -23.46 11.50 36.08
CA GLY A 556 -22.32 10.66 36.45
C GLY A 556 -21.73 9.87 35.27
N ASP A 557 -22.46 9.66 34.18
CA ASP A 557 -21.94 8.94 33.00
C ASP A 557 -20.75 9.65 32.36
N PHE A 558 -19.79 8.86 31.89
CA PHE A 558 -18.59 9.37 31.19
C PHE A 558 -18.79 9.36 29.68
N LEU A 559 -18.35 10.41 29.01
CA LEU A 559 -18.26 10.47 27.55
C LEU A 559 -16.80 10.52 27.14
N LEU A 560 -16.38 9.50 26.40
CA LEU A 560 -15.02 9.35 25.91
C LEU A 560 -14.92 9.83 24.45
N ASN A 561 -14.19 10.92 24.21
CA ASN A 561 -13.93 11.45 22.89
C ASN A 561 -12.42 11.39 22.60
N ILE A 562 -12.02 10.38 21.85
CA ILE A 562 -10.63 10.14 21.43
C ILE A 562 -10.48 10.16 19.90
N ASP A 563 -11.44 10.73 19.19
CA ASP A 563 -11.39 10.76 17.74
C ASP A 563 -10.40 11.80 17.21
N THR A 564 -9.67 11.38 16.21
CA THR A 564 -8.60 12.13 15.55
C THR A 564 -9.13 13.16 14.55
N GLY A 565 -9.88 14.15 14.97
CA GLY A 565 -10.15 15.30 14.12
C GLY A 565 -11.60 15.66 13.85
N ARG A 566 -12.55 15.00 14.51
CA ARG A 566 -13.96 15.39 14.40
C ARG A 566 -14.52 15.69 15.77
N ARG A 567 -15.14 16.83 15.92
CA ARG A 567 -15.78 17.22 17.16
C ARG A 567 -17.18 16.60 17.21
N LEU A 568 -17.56 15.99 18.33
CA LEU A 568 -18.88 15.36 18.49
C LEU A 568 -20.04 16.33 18.18
N ASN A 569 -19.88 17.60 18.54
CA ASN A 569 -20.85 18.64 18.23
C ASN A 569 -21.02 18.92 16.72
N GLU A 570 -20.02 18.62 15.89
CA GLU A 570 -20.14 18.73 14.42
C GLU A 570 -21.09 17.67 13.82
N PHE A 571 -21.45 16.66 14.61
CA PHE A 571 -22.41 15.60 14.27
C PHE A 571 -23.75 15.73 14.99
N GLY A 572 -24.04 16.89 15.59
CA GLY A 572 -25.31 17.10 16.29
C GLY A 572 -25.42 16.45 17.67
N PHE A 573 -24.31 15.95 18.24
CA PHE A 573 -24.32 15.46 19.61
C PHE A 573 -24.47 16.62 20.59
N ASP A 574 -25.47 16.54 21.47
CA ASP A 574 -25.68 17.56 22.51
C ASP A 574 -24.63 17.43 23.62
N MET A 575 -23.71 18.37 23.63
CA MET A 575 -22.64 18.46 24.64
C MET A 575 -23.05 19.27 25.91
N SER A 576 -24.23 19.90 25.91
CA SER A 576 -24.64 20.80 26.99
C SER A 576 -24.71 20.15 28.40
N PRO A 577 -25.15 18.86 28.52
CA PRO A 577 -25.16 18.20 29.83
C PRO A 577 -23.80 17.69 30.29
N TYR A 578 -22.76 17.85 29.49
CA TYR A 578 -21.45 17.25 29.76
C TYR A 578 -20.40 18.29 30.13
N LYS A 579 -19.76 18.12 31.29
CA LYS A 579 -18.61 18.91 31.72
C LYS A 579 -17.31 18.20 31.39
N LYS A 580 -16.39 18.88 30.69
CA LYS A 580 -15.05 18.34 30.41
C LYS A 580 -14.28 18.21 31.74
N ILE A 581 -13.79 17.01 32.03
CA ILE A 581 -13.01 16.68 33.22
C ILE A 581 -11.55 16.43 32.93
N TRP A 582 -11.23 16.08 31.66
CA TRP A 582 -9.87 15.90 31.22
C TRP A 582 -9.71 16.28 29.74
N ASP A 583 -8.52 16.77 29.35
CA ASP A 583 -8.19 17.20 28.00
C ASP A 583 -6.71 16.92 27.74
N TYR A 584 -6.41 16.22 26.64
CA TYR A 584 -5.05 16.11 26.17
C TYR A 584 -4.57 17.48 25.66
N SER A 585 -3.47 17.97 26.19
CA SER A 585 -3.03 19.38 26.06
C SER A 585 -2.59 19.80 24.66
N ASP A 586 -2.34 18.85 23.74
CA ASP A 586 -1.96 19.19 22.37
C ASP A 586 -3.19 19.54 21.51
N LYS A 587 -3.24 20.77 21.01
CA LYS A 587 -4.32 21.30 20.16
C LYS A 587 -4.54 20.52 18.85
N LYS A 588 -3.60 19.63 18.46
CA LYS A 588 -3.67 18.84 17.24
C LYS A 588 -4.38 17.49 17.42
N SER A 589 -4.77 17.15 18.63
CA SER A 589 -5.41 15.89 18.98
C SER A 589 -6.67 16.08 19.81
N ASN A 590 -7.62 15.15 19.71
CA ASN A 590 -8.95 15.22 20.34
C ASN A 590 -9.12 14.23 21.50
N GLY A 591 -8.10 13.99 22.29
CA GLY A 591 -8.25 13.16 23.49
C GLY A 591 -8.97 13.93 24.59
N LYS A 592 -10.25 13.64 24.88
CA LYS A 592 -11.06 14.34 25.89
C LYS A 592 -11.96 13.38 26.62
N ILE A 593 -12.12 13.62 27.93
CA ILE A 593 -13.07 12.92 28.79
C ILE A 593 -14.03 13.94 29.36
N TYR A 594 -15.30 13.64 29.27
CA TYR A 594 -16.37 14.45 29.85
C TYR A 594 -17.14 13.60 30.84
N ARG A 595 -17.75 14.27 31.83
CA ARG A 595 -18.70 13.68 32.78
C ARG A 595 -20.04 14.37 32.63
N ARG A 596 -21.12 13.61 32.57
CA ARG A 596 -22.47 14.15 32.55
C ARG A 596 -22.83 14.72 33.94
N VAL A 597 -23.32 15.95 33.97
CA VAL A 597 -23.65 16.66 35.22
C VAL A 597 -25.15 16.88 35.39
N GLN A 598 -25.92 16.69 34.32
CA GLN A 598 -27.39 16.80 34.32
C GLN A 598 -28.03 15.56 33.71
#